data_eaa84f4ead80817ca7185008d1474cd5
#
_entry.id   eaa84f4ead80817ca7185008d1474cd5
#
_cell.length_a   1.000
_cell.length_b   1.000
_cell.length_c   1.000
_cell.angle_alpha   90.00
_cell.angle_beta   90.00
_cell.angle_gamma   90.00
#
_symmetry.space_group_name_H-M   'P 1'
#
loop_
_entity.id
_entity.type
_entity.pdbx_description
1 polymer ?
#
loop_
_entity_poly.entity_id
_entity_poly.type
_entity_poly.pdbx_seq_one_letter_code
_entity_poly.pdbx_strand_id
1 'polypeptide(L)'
;VDGAFSEAYREANGADAPAWLEGSLPAISLVSQTALSTAFGNDEAAVGVFAQQVYGYGEPGDVLLAISTSGNSANVVEAVKVARAKGVHVVSLTGSRESKLTGISDVCVRVPRDEVFRIQELHLPTYHVLCAAVEADMFGGAE
;
A
#
# COMPACT_ATOMS: atom_id res chain seq x y z
N VAL A 1 20.15 1.48 -9.34
CA VAL A 1 19.34 1.35 -10.57
C VAL A 1 19.81 0.13 -11.37
N ASP A 2 18.90 -0.51 -12.11
CA ASP A 2 19.26 -1.69 -12.91
C ASP A 2 20.07 -1.36 -14.17
N GLY A 3 20.71 -2.41 -14.74
CA GLY A 3 21.60 -2.26 -15.89
C GLY A 3 20.89 -1.78 -17.15
N ALA A 4 19.63 -2.18 -17.38
CA ALA A 4 18.85 -1.77 -18.55
C ALA A 4 18.54 -0.28 -18.52
N PHE A 5 18.15 0.24 -17.36
CA PHE A 5 17.97 1.68 -17.16
C PHE A 5 19.28 2.46 -17.37
N SER A 6 20.40 1.95 -16.82
CA SER A 6 21.71 2.61 -16.94
C SER A 6 22.15 2.72 -18.40
N GLU A 7 21.91 1.69 -19.20
CA GLU A 7 22.20 1.69 -20.64
C GLU A 7 21.29 2.69 -21.40
N ALA A 8 19.98 2.62 -21.18
CA ALA A 8 19.02 3.54 -21.79
C ALA A 8 19.30 5.01 -21.40
N TYR A 9 19.70 5.26 -20.14
CA TYR A 9 20.05 6.60 -19.71
C TYR A 9 21.28 7.13 -20.44
N ARG A 10 22.32 6.29 -20.63
CA ARG A 10 23.53 6.66 -21.37
C ARG A 10 23.24 6.92 -22.85
N GLU A 11 22.41 6.09 -23.46
CA GLU A 11 22.00 6.29 -24.86
C GLU A 11 21.25 7.60 -25.07
N ALA A 12 20.30 7.90 -24.13
CA ALA A 12 19.47 9.10 -24.24
C ALA A 12 20.22 10.41 -23.92
N ASN A 13 21.22 10.37 -23.03
CA ASN A 13 21.83 11.58 -22.48
C ASN A 13 23.33 11.73 -22.75
N GLY A 14 23.99 10.70 -23.30
CA GLY A 14 25.44 10.72 -23.55
C GLY A 14 26.30 10.70 -22.26
N ALA A 15 25.73 10.34 -21.13
CA ALA A 15 26.38 10.32 -19.82
C ALA A 15 25.84 9.18 -18.97
N ASP A 16 26.59 8.75 -17.96
CA ASP A 16 26.14 7.72 -17.02
C ASP A 16 25.02 8.23 -16.12
N ALA A 17 24.15 7.31 -15.68
CA ALA A 17 23.12 7.61 -14.70
C ALA A 17 23.76 8.14 -13.39
N PRO A 18 23.17 9.17 -12.76
CA PRO A 18 23.73 9.73 -11.53
C PRO A 18 23.86 8.70 -10.43
N ALA A 19 25.00 8.72 -9.71
CA ALA A 19 25.27 7.79 -8.61
C ALA A 19 24.32 7.92 -7.42
N TRP A 20 23.64 9.06 -7.29
CA TRP A 20 22.61 9.28 -6.25
C TRP A 20 21.24 8.69 -6.59
N LEU A 21 21.05 8.13 -7.79
CA LEU A 21 19.80 7.51 -8.19
C LEU A 21 19.76 6.06 -7.68
N GLU A 22 18.89 5.81 -6.72
CA GLU A 22 18.73 4.52 -6.09
C GLU A 22 17.57 3.71 -6.72
N GLY A 23 17.59 2.39 -6.51
CA GLY A 23 16.45 1.54 -6.82
C GLY A 23 15.26 1.89 -5.94
N SER A 24 14.06 1.82 -6.51
CA SER A 24 12.82 2.10 -5.75
C SER A 24 11.69 1.19 -6.19
N LEU A 25 10.77 0.94 -5.27
CA LEU A 25 9.52 0.27 -5.57
C LEU A 25 8.40 1.30 -5.73
N PRO A 26 7.55 1.20 -6.74
CA PRO A 26 6.39 2.07 -6.86
C PRO A 26 5.44 1.81 -5.69
N ALA A 27 5.18 2.85 -4.89
CA ALA A 27 4.23 2.79 -3.79
C ALA A 27 3.38 4.07 -3.78
N ILE A 28 2.05 3.91 -3.74
CA ILE A 28 1.10 5.02 -3.83
C ILE A 28 0.31 5.10 -2.53
N SER A 29 0.40 6.25 -1.84
CA SER A 29 -0.46 6.54 -0.69
C SER A 29 -1.82 7.04 -1.17
N LEU A 30 -2.88 6.26 -0.96
CA LEU A 30 -4.23 6.63 -1.38
C LEU A 30 -4.82 7.79 -0.55
N VAL A 31 -4.29 8.06 0.63
CA VAL A 31 -4.71 9.21 1.45
C VAL A 31 -4.09 10.53 0.98
N SER A 32 -3.06 10.48 0.16
CA SER A 32 -2.37 11.68 -0.36
C SER A 32 -3.01 12.27 -1.63
N GLN A 33 -4.01 11.61 -2.20
CA GLN A 33 -4.70 12.02 -3.42
C GLN A 33 -5.84 13.00 -3.09
N THR A 34 -5.50 14.18 -2.58
CA THR A 34 -6.49 15.14 -2.03
C THR A 34 -7.49 15.63 -3.06
N ALA A 35 -7.07 15.95 -4.28
CA ALA A 35 -7.96 16.41 -5.33
C ALA A 35 -9.01 15.36 -5.70
N LEU A 36 -8.60 14.12 -5.91
CA LEU A 36 -9.51 13.02 -6.20
C LEU A 36 -10.41 12.72 -4.99
N SER A 37 -9.85 12.69 -3.79
CA SER A 37 -10.61 12.41 -2.57
C SER A 37 -11.72 13.44 -2.32
N THR A 38 -11.46 14.72 -2.56
CA THR A 38 -12.46 15.77 -2.38
C THR A 38 -13.48 15.77 -3.49
N ALA A 39 -13.09 15.69 -4.75
CA ALA A 39 -14.02 15.68 -5.88
C ALA A 39 -14.92 14.44 -5.86
N PHE A 40 -14.33 13.25 -5.82
CA PHE A 40 -15.09 12.00 -5.80
C PHE A 40 -15.97 11.85 -4.54
N GLY A 41 -15.47 12.29 -3.40
CA GLY A 41 -16.23 12.25 -2.15
C GLY A 41 -17.44 13.18 -2.13
N ASN A 42 -17.40 14.28 -2.87
CA ASN A 42 -18.53 15.22 -3.04
C ASN A 42 -19.53 14.75 -4.10
N ASP A 43 -19.00 14.33 -5.25
CA ASP A 43 -19.82 14.15 -6.45
C ASP A 43 -20.45 12.76 -6.50
N GLU A 44 -19.80 11.76 -5.93
CA GLU A 44 -20.25 10.36 -5.96
C GLU A 44 -20.48 9.80 -4.55
N ALA A 45 -19.42 9.30 -3.90
CA ALA A 45 -19.56 8.66 -2.59
C ALA A 45 -18.25 8.69 -1.79
N ALA A 46 -18.26 9.34 -0.64
CA ALA A 46 -17.10 9.41 0.26
C ALA A 46 -16.58 8.01 0.67
N VAL A 47 -17.46 7.03 0.78
CA VAL A 47 -17.08 5.64 1.07
C VAL A 47 -16.28 4.98 -0.05
N GLY A 48 -16.44 5.42 -1.28
CA GLY A 48 -15.79 4.88 -2.47
C GLY A 48 -14.42 5.48 -2.80
N VAL A 49 -13.96 6.49 -2.06
CA VAL A 49 -12.75 7.26 -2.39
C VAL A 49 -11.51 6.39 -2.60
N PHE A 50 -11.26 5.42 -1.72
CA PHE A 50 -10.13 4.51 -1.87
C PHE A 50 -10.40 3.41 -2.91
N ALA A 51 -11.63 2.93 -2.98
CA ALA A 51 -12.05 1.94 -3.96
C ALA A 51 -11.85 2.44 -5.40
N GLN A 52 -12.20 3.71 -5.67
CA GLN A 52 -11.97 4.35 -6.97
C GLN A 52 -10.48 4.43 -7.32
N GLN A 53 -9.64 4.73 -6.36
CA GLN A 53 -8.18 4.78 -6.57
C GLN A 53 -7.59 3.38 -6.84
N VAL A 54 -8.01 2.39 -6.07
CA VAL A 54 -7.62 0.98 -6.32
C VAL A 54 -8.08 0.53 -7.69
N TYR A 55 -9.28 0.91 -8.12
CA TYR A 55 -9.76 0.62 -9.48
C TYR A 55 -8.89 1.26 -10.55
N GLY A 56 -8.43 2.50 -10.36
CA GLY A 56 -7.62 3.24 -11.32
C GLY A 56 -6.16 2.81 -11.37
N TYR A 57 -5.54 2.50 -10.23
CA TYR A 57 -4.11 2.25 -10.13
C TYR A 57 -3.74 0.76 -10.06
N GLY A 58 -4.57 -0.05 -9.39
CA GLY A 58 -4.22 -1.44 -9.10
C GLY A 58 -4.20 -2.31 -10.35
N GLU A 59 -3.19 -3.13 -10.48
CA GLU A 59 -3.05 -4.14 -11.51
C GLU A 59 -2.97 -5.54 -10.87
N PRO A 60 -3.31 -6.61 -11.61
CA PRO A 60 -3.19 -7.97 -11.09
C PRO A 60 -1.76 -8.27 -10.62
N GLY A 61 -1.62 -8.77 -9.40
CA GLY A 61 -0.33 -9.05 -8.77
C GLY A 61 0.22 -7.93 -7.89
N ASP A 62 -0.36 -6.73 -7.94
CA ASP A 62 -0.04 -5.68 -6.98
C ASP A 62 -0.49 -6.04 -5.55
N VAL A 63 -0.05 -5.27 -4.57
CA VAL A 63 -0.40 -5.45 -3.16
C VAL A 63 -1.09 -4.20 -2.61
N LEU A 64 -2.29 -4.36 -2.04
CA LEU A 64 -2.96 -3.34 -1.24
C LEU A 64 -2.66 -3.54 0.24
N LEU A 65 -1.97 -2.58 0.87
CA LEU A 65 -1.86 -2.53 2.33
C LEU A 65 -3.05 -1.75 2.91
N ALA A 66 -3.98 -2.47 3.54
CA ALA A 66 -5.21 -1.94 4.10
C ALA A 66 -5.10 -1.78 5.62
N ILE A 67 -5.07 -0.54 6.12
CA ILE A 67 -4.89 -0.26 7.56
C ILE A 67 -6.20 0.25 8.16
N SER A 68 -6.74 -0.49 9.12
CA SER A 68 -7.95 -0.09 9.86
C SER A 68 -7.93 -0.67 11.27
N THR A 69 -7.91 0.17 12.29
CA THR A 69 -7.88 -0.27 13.71
C THR A 69 -9.05 -1.18 14.07
N SER A 70 -10.24 -0.88 13.59
CA SER A 70 -11.43 -1.73 13.79
C SER A 70 -11.53 -2.88 12.78
N GLY A 71 -10.82 -2.83 11.66
CA GLY A 71 -10.97 -3.73 10.54
C GLY A 71 -12.35 -3.65 9.85
N ASN A 72 -13.16 -2.63 10.18
CA ASN A 72 -14.53 -2.47 9.69
C ASN A 72 -14.83 -1.12 9.01
N SER A 73 -13.82 -0.27 8.81
CA SER A 73 -13.97 1.02 8.14
C SER A 73 -14.51 0.80 6.73
N ALA A 74 -15.69 1.35 6.44
CA ALA A 74 -16.43 1.06 5.21
C ALA A 74 -15.62 1.39 3.95
N ASN A 75 -14.94 2.54 3.92
CA ASN A 75 -14.10 2.96 2.80
C ASN A 75 -12.91 2.00 2.54
N VAL A 76 -12.31 1.46 3.60
CA VAL A 76 -11.22 0.48 3.48
C VAL A 76 -11.77 -0.88 3.00
N VAL A 77 -12.90 -1.30 3.53
CA VAL A 77 -13.57 -2.56 3.11
C VAL A 77 -13.95 -2.51 1.63
N GLU A 78 -14.50 -1.40 1.14
CA GLU A 78 -14.84 -1.26 -0.28
C GLU A 78 -13.58 -1.27 -1.17
N ALA A 79 -12.48 -0.64 -0.74
CA ALA A 79 -11.21 -0.70 -1.46
C ALA A 79 -10.67 -2.15 -1.56
N VAL A 80 -10.76 -2.92 -0.48
CA VAL A 80 -10.36 -4.34 -0.48
C VAL A 80 -11.22 -5.19 -1.41
N LYS A 81 -12.54 -4.95 -1.47
CA LYS A 81 -13.41 -5.66 -2.42
C LYS A 81 -13.00 -5.41 -3.87
N VAL A 82 -12.68 -4.15 -4.21
CA VAL A 82 -12.20 -3.79 -5.56
C VAL A 82 -10.84 -4.41 -5.84
N ALA A 83 -9.90 -4.37 -4.88
CA ALA A 83 -8.59 -4.99 -4.99
C ALA A 83 -8.69 -6.48 -5.35
N ARG A 84 -9.49 -7.23 -4.61
CA ARG A 84 -9.73 -8.66 -4.87
C ARG A 84 -10.33 -8.91 -6.26
N ALA A 85 -11.29 -8.09 -6.67
CA ALA A 85 -11.92 -8.22 -7.99
C ALA A 85 -10.92 -7.96 -9.13
N LYS A 86 -9.88 -7.15 -8.88
CA LYS A 86 -8.81 -6.85 -9.84
C LYS A 86 -7.62 -7.83 -9.77
N GLY A 87 -7.61 -8.80 -8.85
CA GLY A 87 -6.48 -9.71 -8.65
C GLY A 87 -5.29 -9.04 -7.93
N VAL A 88 -5.54 -7.96 -7.21
CA VAL A 88 -4.60 -7.31 -6.29
C VAL A 88 -4.59 -8.07 -4.97
N HIS A 89 -3.43 -8.43 -4.47
CA HIS A 89 -3.28 -9.09 -3.17
C HIS A 89 -3.56 -8.12 -2.02
N VAL A 90 -4.12 -8.63 -0.93
CA VAL A 90 -4.53 -7.79 0.20
C VAL A 90 -3.81 -8.20 1.48
N VAL A 91 -3.02 -7.29 2.01
CA VAL A 91 -2.47 -7.38 3.37
C VAL A 91 -3.17 -6.35 4.24
N SER A 92 -3.72 -6.76 5.39
CA SER A 92 -4.38 -5.82 6.29
C SER A 92 -3.73 -5.77 7.67
N LEU A 93 -3.77 -4.57 8.28
CA LEU A 93 -3.36 -4.34 9.67
C LEU A 93 -4.59 -3.92 10.48
N THR A 94 -4.91 -4.67 11.54
CA THR A 94 -6.09 -4.44 12.39
C THR A 94 -5.76 -4.60 13.87
N GLY A 95 -6.74 -4.31 14.74
CA GLY A 95 -6.68 -4.69 16.16
C GLY A 95 -6.94 -6.18 16.38
N SER A 96 -7.10 -6.57 17.65
CA SER A 96 -7.19 -7.98 18.05
C SER A 96 -8.47 -8.70 17.61
N ARG A 97 -9.56 -7.96 17.39
CA ARG A 97 -10.89 -8.52 17.13
C ARG A 97 -11.08 -9.01 15.71
N GLU A 98 -11.91 -10.04 15.56
CA GLU A 98 -12.42 -10.44 14.26
C GLU A 98 -13.19 -9.28 13.59
N SER A 99 -13.03 -9.14 12.28
CA SER A 99 -13.55 -8.01 11.54
C SER A 99 -13.85 -8.39 10.08
N LYS A 100 -14.42 -7.46 9.32
CA LYS A 100 -14.65 -7.69 7.87
C LYS A 100 -13.33 -7.91 7.13
N LEU A 101 -12.28 -7.14 7.46
CA LEU A 101 -10.98 -7.30 6.82
C LEU A 101 -10.36 -8.67 7.10
N THR A 102 -10.54 -9.22 8.29
CA THR A 102 -10.03 -10.56 8.64
C THR A 102 -10.54 -11.64 7.70
N GLY A 103 -11.79 -11.52 7.25
CA GLY A 103 -12.42 -12.51 6.36
C GLY A 103 -12.16 -12.30 4.86
N ILE A 104 -11.63 -11.14 4.46
CA ILE A 104 -11.48 -10.79 3.04
C ILE A 104 -10.06 -10.42 2.62
N SER A 105 -9.09 -10.42 3.53
CA SER A 105 -7.67 -10.21 3.22
C SER A 105 -6.96 -11.54 2.99
N ASP A 106 -5.94 -11.54 2.15
CA ASP A 106 -5.06 -12.71 1.97
C ASP A 106 -4.20 -12.93 3.21
N VAL A 107 -3.71 -11.82 3.80
CA VAL A 107 -3.00 -11.81 5.08
C VAL A 107 -3.58 -10.73 5.97
N CYS A 108 -3.89 -11.06 7.23
CA CYS A 108 -4.34 -10.06 8.21
C CYS A 108 -3.44 -10.11 9.45
N VAL A 109 -2.64 -9.06 9.64
CA VAL A 109 -1.83 -8.87 10.84
C VAL A 109 -2.68 -8.19 11.90
N ARG A 110 -2.95 -8.90 12.99
CA ARG A 110 -3.75 -8.42 14.12
C ARG A 110 -2.86 -8.13 15.31
N VAL A 111 -2.82 -6.86 15.73
CA VAL A 111 -2.08 -6.49 16.93
C VAL A 111 -2.92 -6.76 18.19
N PRO A 112 -2.31 -7.22 19.33
CA PRO A 112 -3.04 -7.67 20.51
C PRO A 112 -3.52 -6.50 21.38
N ARG A 113 -4.29 -5.58 20.80
CA ARG A 113 -4.88 -4.42 21.49
C ARG A 113 -6.27 -4.11 20.90
N ASP A 114 -7.10 -3.46 21.70
CA ASP A 114 -8.47 -3.09 21.34
C ASP A 114 -8.69 -1.58 21.32
N GLU A 115 -7.89 -0.80 22.06
CA GLU A 115 -7.97 0.65 22.06
C GLU A 115 -7.26 1.24 20.84
N VAL A 116 -7.96 2.14 20.15
CA VAL A 116 -7.52 2.71 18.86
C VAL A 116 -6.08 3.22 18.91
N PHE A 117 -5.73 4.04 19.90
CA PHE A 117 -4.38 4.62 19.98
C PHE A 117 -3.30 3.56 20.21
N ARG A 118 -3.60 2.52 21.02
CA ARG A 118 -2.66 1.41 21.26
C ARG A 118 -2.48 0.51 20.04
N ILE A 119 -3.55 0.31 19.27
CA ILE A 119 -3.46 -0.38 17.97
C ILE A 119 -2.54 0.41 17.05
N GLN A 120 -2.71 1.73 16.96
CA GLN A 120 -1.88 2.59 16.12
C GLN A 120 -0.41 2.61 16.56
N GLU A 121 -0.13 2.62 17.88
CA GLU A 121 1.22 2.50 18.43
C GLU A 121 1.91 1.19 17.98
N LEU A 122 1.17 0.09 17.85
CA LEU A 122 1.72 -1.19 17.38
C LEU A 122 1.75 -1.30 15.85
N HIS A 123 0.84 -0.65 15.13
CA HIS A 123 0.91 -0.58 13.68
C HIS A 123 2.19 0.11 13.19
N LEU A 124 2.66 1.14 13.91
CA LEU A 124 3.86 1.89 13.54
C LEU A 124 5.10 0.98 13.36
N PRO A 125 5.57 0.24 14.37
CA PRO A 125 6.69 -0.67 14.17
C PRO A 125 6.37 -1.81 13.19
N THR A 126 5.11 -2.25 13.10
CA THR A 126 4.73 -3.32 12.19
C THR A 126 4.99 -2.93 10.73
N TYR A 127 4.51 -1.76 10.28
CA TYR A 127 4.77 -1.38 8.89
C TYR A 127 6.23 -0.94 8.65
N HIS A 128 6.97 -0.48 9.66
CA HIS A 128 8.41 -0.27 9.53
C HIS A 128 9.15 -1.59 9.28
N VAL A 129 8.80 -2.64 10.02
CA VAL A 129 9.37 -3.98 9.79
C VAL A 129 8.98 -4.51 8.41
N LEU A 130 7.75 -4.31 7.97
CA LEU A 130 7.32 -4.70 6.61
C LEU A 130 8.14 -3.97 5.54
N CYS A 131 8.33 -2.66 5.66
CA CYS A 131 9.16 -1.89 4.73
C CYS A 131 10.60 -2.40 4.70
N ALA A 132 11.23 -2.57 5.87
CA ALA A 132 12.60 -3.08 5.96
C ALA A 132 12.74 -4.50 5.39
N ALA A 133 11.76 -5.38 5.62
CA ALA A 133 11.77 -6.73 5.07
C ALA A 133 11.64 -6.74 3.54
N VAL A 134 10.75 -5.92 2.99
CA VAL A 134 10.57 -5.78 1.53
C VAL A 134 11.83 -5.19 0.90
N GLU A 135 12.42 -4.17 1.50
CA GLU A 135 13.66 -3.56 1.02
C GLU A 135 14.81 -4.57 1.00
N ALA A 136 14.97 -5.35 2.08
CA ALA A 136 16.00 -6.39 2.16
C ALA A 136 15.78 -7.51 1.14
N ASP A 137 14.54 -7.91 0.87
CA ASP A 137 14.20 -8.95 -0.10
C ASP A 137 14.42 -8.49 -1.54
N MET A 138 13.98 -7.27 -1.87
CA MET A 138 13.97 -6.77 -3.24
C MET A 138 15.31 -6.20 -3.70
N PHE A 139 16.08 -5.61 -2.79
CA PHE A 139 17.36 -4.97 -3.13
C PHE A 139 18.58 -5.74 -2.57
N GLY A 140 18.35 -6.86 -1.87
CA GLY A 140 19.32 -7.83 -1.40
C GLY A 140 20.43 -7.21 -0.59
N GLY A 141 20.44 -7.29 0.72
CA GLY A 141 21.50 -6.91 1.63
C GLY A 141 22.78 -6.36 1.00
N ALA A 142 22.76 -5.13 0.57
CA ALA A 142 23.98 -4.38 0.33
C ALA A 142 24.47 -3.94 1.72
N GLU A 143 25.29 -4.78 2.38
CA GLU A 143 26.26 -4.33 3.37
C GLU A 143 27.50 -3.77 2.67
#